data_b2a65b430bd2f2380f62ab41bbbd2548
#
_entry.id   b2a65b430bd2f2380f62ab41bbbd2548
#
_cell.length_a   1.000
_cell.length_b   1.000
_cell.length_c   1.000
_cell.angle_alpha   90.00
_cell.angle_beta   90.00
_cell.angle_gamma   90.00
#
_symmetry.space_group_name_H-M   'P 1'
#
loop_
_entity.id
_entity.type
_entity.pdbx_description
1 polymer ?
#
loop_
_entity_poly.entity_id
_entity_poly.type
_entity_poly.pdbx_seq_one_letter_code
_entity_poly.pdbx_strand_id
1 'polypeptide(L)'
;MKFALIGQDIPALIPTLLADLLFAGKQAADVWVEEKNQAMQDVLQRYGKAIIEKSGLAASLTADGDRAAVLSGADCVIYAGDCMAASRFRQDREALSGSGEDDPGLTDQARVNGGIEGLLHTLRQGEMVMTLCEAMQEHCPGALVINLGQPVARTTAIFEAQGFRCFGLGRTPLKGANGLDSLCKKLHTPERDVQATIAGLPGFAFLLGLKKDGADLLPKLHKLARKDELGRLTRRWLDWYEAIAIGDVTDHAEFLPAQEDYIPEEEPTFGESVEQRKERILHMNTVGDKGASDREGMMAQLLLLSKAPPIRPMQLALALLRGEGLTVDGVTRRNDGELPQLPKYAIIEARLTLQKGQVMPHGTQLPAPLVEICGEIDETNRLAAKAAMGDRSALRECIEIDPALSGLDRLYCQELVDRLIELHDDVITRL
;
A
#
# COMPACT_ATOMS: atom_id res chain seq x y z
N MET A 1 -10.32 9.50 20.78
CA MET A 1 -10.01 8.31 19.98
C MET A 1 -8.51 8.07 20.04
N LYS A 2 -8.12 6.84 20.33
CA LYS A 2 -6.71 6.44 20.41
C LYS A 2 -6.27 5.79 19.08
N PHE A 3 -5.21 6.32 18.50
CA PHE A 3 -4.55 5.78 17.29
C PHE A 3 -3.21 5.18 17.69
N ALA A 4 -3.01 3.91 17.43
CA ALA A 4 -1.73 3.25 17.58
C ALA A 4 -1.02 3.21 16.21
N LEU A 5 0.16 3.80 16.12
CA LEU A 5 0.97 3.86 14.91
C LEU A 5 2.11 2.87 15.05
N ILE A 6 2.11 1.82 14.22
CA ILE A 6 3.01 0.67 14.33
C ILE A 6 3.76 0.47 13.03
N GLY A 7 5.08 0.39 13.10
CA GLY A 7 5.94 0.04 11.96
C GLY A 7 7.11 0.99 11.76
N GLN A 8 8.13 0.52 11.05
CA GLN A 8 9.41 1.23 10.90
C GLN A 8 9.30 2.50 10.07
N ASP A 9 8.30 2.60 9.17
CA ASP A 9 8.07 3.78 8.32
C ASP A 9 7.23 4.86 9.01
N ILE A 10 6.63 4.56 10.17
CA ILE A 10 5.79 5.52 10.89
C ILE A 10 6.50 6.84 11.18
N PRO A 11 7.75 6.88 11.68
CA PRO A 11 8.41 8.16 11.92
C PRO A 11 8.49 9.08 10.69
N ALA A 12 8.60 8.52 9.48
CA ALA A 12 8.57 9.28 8.24
C ALA A 12 7.18 9.84 7.91
N LEU A 13 6.13 9.17 8.36
CA LEU A 13 4.74 9.53 8.08
C LEU A 13 4.14 10.52 9.08
N ILE A 14 4.75 10.72 10.26
CA ILE A 14 4.22 11.58 11.31
C ILE A 14 3.83 12.99 10.81
N PRO A 15 4.65 13.71 10.02
CA PRO A 15 4.25 15.02 9.51
C PRO A 15 2.96 14.96 8.67
N THR A 16 2.84 13.94 7.82
CA THR A 16 1.66 13.74 6.97
C THR A 16 0.43 13.35 7.80
N LEU A 17 0.59 12.47 8.79
CA LEU A 17 -0.50 12.03 9.67
C LEU A 17 -1.04 13.18 10.54
N LEU A 18 -0.15 14.04 11.06
CA LEU A 18 -0.56 15.25 11.79
C LEU A 18 -1.24 16.29 10.86
N ALA A 19 -0.73 16.45 9.63
CA ALA A 19 -1.38 17.28 8.63
C ALA A 19 -2.78 16.77 8.27
N ASP A 20 -2.96 15.46 8.21
CA ASP A 20 -4.23 14.80 7.94
C ASP A 20 -5.29 15.11 9.00
N LEU A 21 -4.89 15.18 10.28
CA LEU A 21 -5.76 15.58 11.38
C LEU A 21 -6.29 17.01 11.27
N LEU A 22 -5.55 17.92 10.60
CA LEU A 22 -6.01 19.29 10.34
C LEU A 22 -7.24 19.31 9.42
N PHE A 23 -7.32 18.35 8.48
CA PHE A 23 -8.46 18.22 7.58
C PHE A 23 -9.65 17.53 8.22
N ALA A 24 -9.39 16.59 9.11
CA ALA A 24 -10.43 15.83 9.78
C ALA A 24 -11.22 16.63 10.83
N GLY A 25 -10.90 17.91 11.00
CA GLY A 25 -11.59 18.80 11.93
C GLY A 25 -11.08 18.76 13.37
N LYS A 26 -11.62 19.63 14.25
CA LYS A 26 -11.17 19.85 15.64
C LYS A 26 -11.53 18.72 16.60
N GLN A 27 -11.26 17.48 16.27
CA GLN A 27 -11.65 16.38 17.15
C GLN A 27 -10.44 15.81 17.90
N ALA A 28 -10.66 15.43 19.15
CA ALA A 28 -9.61 14.89 20.00
C ALA A 28 -9.07 13.55 19.45
N ALA A 29 -7.78 13.53 19.15
CA ALA A 29 -7.04 12.35 18.76
C ALA A 29 -5.86 12.14 19.72
N ASP A 30 -5.76 10.94 20.27
CA ASP A 30 -4.64 10.51 21.10
C ASP A 30 -3.77 9.57 20.25
N VAL A 31 -2.63 10.08 19.80
CA VAL A 31 -1.74 9.39 18.84
C VAL A 31 -0.58 8.76 19.61
N TRP A 32 -0.46 7.45 19.52
CA TRP A 32 0.59 6.66 20.16
C TRP A 32 1.47 6.02 19.09
N VAL A 33 2.78 6.19 19.20
CA VAL A 33 3.78 5.69 18.24
C VAL A 33 4.64 4.63 18.93
N GLU A 34 4.71 3.43 18.34
CA GLU A 34 5.71 2.43 18.76
C GLU A 34 7.08 2.86 18.24
N GLU A 35 7.98 3.21 19.15
CA GLU A 35 9.38 3.52 18.82
C GLU A 35 10.29 3.00 19.92
N LYS A 36 11.16 2.06 19.59
CA LYS A 36 12.06 1.43 20.58
C LYS A 36 13.27 2.28 20.94
N ASN A 37 13.68 3.20 20.06
CA ASN A 37 14.82 4.07 20.30
C ASN A 37 14.41 5.28 21.13
N GLN A 38 14.89 5.38 22.37
CA GLN A 38 14.57 6.47 23.28
C GLN A 38 14.87 7.85 22.72
N ALA A 39 16.01 8.03 22.04
CA ALA A 39 16.35 9.32 21.45
C ALA A 39 15.35 9.73 20.35
N MET A 40 14.82 8.75 19.57
CA MET A 40 13.82 9.01 18.57
C MET A 40 12.44 9.29 19.23
N GLN A 41 12.09 8.59 20.32
CA GLN A 41 10.88 8.91 21.09
C GLN A 41 10.89 10.39 21.52
N ASP A 42 12.01 10.87 22.08
CA ASP A 42 12.17 12.26 22.51
C ASP A 42 12.02 13.25 21.33
N VAL A 43 12.57 12.91 20.16
CA VAL A 43 12.42 13.71 18.93
C VAL A 43 10.97 13.78 18.50
N LEU A 44 10.29 12.64 18.42
CA LEU A 44 8.88 12.54 17.98
C LEU A 44 7.95 13.30 18.93
N GLN A 45 8.14 13.15 20.24
CA GLN A 45 7.32 13.84 21.24
C GLN A 45 7.50 15.36 21.19
N ARG A 46 8.74 15.86 21.11
CA ARG A 46 9.02 17.30 20.98
C ARG A 46 8.44 17.87 19.69
N TYR A 47 8.67 17.18 18.57
CA TYR A 47 8.13 17.55 17.27
C TYR A 47 6.59 17.58 17.31
N GLY A 48 5.96 16.49 17.73
CA GLY A 48 4.51 16.37 17.82
C GLY A 48 3.90 17.45 18.70
N LYS A 49 4.46 17.69 19.88
CA LYS A 49 4.04 18.75 20.78
C LYS A 49 4.11 20.13 20.11
N ALA A 50 5.22 20.46 19.46
CA ALA A 50 5.40 21.75 18.80
C ALA A 50 4.37 21.95 17.67
N ILE A 51 4.09 20.91 16.87
CA ILE A 51 3.08 20.96 15.81
C ILE A 51 1.68 21.12 16.37
N ILE A 52 1.31 20.31 17.37
CA ILE A 52 -0.03 20.30 17.98
C ILE A 52 -0.35 21.64 18.62
N GLU A 53 0.56 22.17 19.46
CA GLU A 53 0.39 23.47 20.11
C GLU A 53 0.24 24.62 19.12
N LYS A 54 1.02 24.64 18.07
CA LYS A 54 1.01 25.70 17.05
C LYS A 54 -0.17 25.62 16.09
N SER A 55 -0.57 24.43 15.69
CA SER A 55 -1.71 24.22 14.80
C SER A 55 -3.04 24.36 15.49
N GLY A 56 -3.07 24.26 16.83
CA GLY A 56 -4.31 24.25 17.61
C GLY A 56 -5.10 22.95 17.42
N LEU A 57 -4.41 21.85 17.04
CA LEU A 57 -5.00 20.52 16.96
C LEU A 57 -5.43 20.08 18.36
N ALA A 58 -6.64 19.52 18.46
CA ALA A 58 -7.09 18.83 19.66
C ALA A 58 -6.50 17.40 19.69
N ALA A 59 -5.17 17.28 19.77
CA ALA A 59 -4.47 16.01 19.71
C ALA A 59 -3.35 15.95 20.76
N SER A 60 -2.92 14.73 21.07
CA SER A 60 -1.67 14.43 21.78
C SER A 60 -0.82 13.50 20.92
N LEU A 61 0.49 13.49 21.12
CA LEU A 61 1.40 12.51 20.55
C LEU A 61 2.32 11.97 21.64
N THR A 62 2.26 10.66 21.84
CA THR A 62 3.10 9.91 22.77
C THR A 62 3.91 8.88 21.95
N ALA A 63 5.20 8.79 22.18
CA ALA A 63 6.04 7.73 21.62
C ALA A 63 6.52 6.83 22.77
N ASP A 64 6.37 5.53 22.61
CA ASP A 64 6.70 4.54 23.63
C ASP A 64 7.30 3.27 22.96
N GLY A 65 8.25 2.63 23.66
CA GLY A 65 8.85 1.36 23.22
C GLY A 65 8.04 0.13 23.59
N ASP A 66 7.06 0.26 24.48
CA ASP A 66 6.17 -0.82 24.89
C ASP A 66 4.95 -0.92 23.97
N ARG A 67 4.95 -1.94 23.12
CA ARG A 67 3.85 -2.24 22.20
C ARG A 67 2.51 -2.42 22.91
N ALA A 68 2.51 -3.05 24.08
CA ALA A 68 1.29 -3.26 24.87
C ALA A 68 0.68 -1.93 25.31
N ALA A 69 1.49 -1.00 25.79
CA ALA A 69 1.04 0.34 26.16
C ALA A 69 0.51 1.12 24.94
N VAL A 70 1.19 1.03 23.80
CA VAL A 70 0.78 1.67 22.55
C VAL A 70 -0.57 1.13 22.08
N LEU A 71 -0.76 -0.19 22.08
CA LEU A 71 -1.98 -0.85 21.58
C LEU A 71 -3.15 -0.77 22.57
N SER A 72 -2.90 -0.71 23.88
CA SER A 72 -3.95 -0.78 24.91
C SER A 72 -5.09 0.21 24.67
N GLY A 73 -6.28 -0.32 24.38
CA GLY A 73 -7.49 0.47 24.15
C GLY A 73 -7.46 1.31 22.86
N ALA A 74 -6.63 0.96 21.87
CA ALA A 74 -6.61 1.65 20.58
C ALA A 74 -7.93 1.42 19.81
N ASP A 75 -8.50 2.51 19.28
CA ASP A 75 -9.66 2.46 18.39
C ASP A 75 -9.23 2.12 16.95
N CYS A 76 -8.02 2.50 16.59
CA CYS A 76 -7.45 2.26 15.26
C CYS A 76 -5.95 1.99 15.36
N VAL A 77 -5.48 1.01 14.59
CA VAL A 77 -4.05 0.75 14.34
C VAL A 77 -3.73 1.19 12.94
N ILE A 78 -2.73 2.06 12.77
CA ILE A 78 -2.15 2.40 11.46
C ILE A 78 -0.83 1.66 11.37
N TYR A 79 -0.77 0.71 10.43
CA TYR A 79 0.40 -0.13 10.21
C TYR A 79 1.20 0.33 8.99
N ALA A 80 2.49 0.60 9.18
CA ALA A 80 3.45 0.90 8.12
C ALA A 80 4.77 0.17 8.41
N GLY A 81 4.74 -1.15 8.27
CA GLY A 81 5.90 -2.00 8.51
C GLY A 81 6.79 -2.14 7.28
N ASP A 82 8.09 -2.13 7.53
CA ASP A 82 9.13 -2.50 6.59
C ASP A 82 10.08 -3.48 7.30
N CYS A 83 10.16 -4.72 6.85
CA CYS A 83 11.07 -5.74 7.39
C CYS A 83 12.49 -5.62 6.84
N MET A 84 13.06 -4.41 6.81
CA MET A 84 14.35 -4.10 6.18
C MET A 84 14.34 -4.49 4.69
N ALA A 85 13.24 -4.19 3.99
CA ALA A 85 12.96 -4.66 2.65
C ALA A 85 14.12 -4.41 1.68
N ALA A 86 14.73 -3.22 1.70
CA ALA A 86 15.85 -2.88 0.83
C ALA A 86 17.10 -3.78 1.01
N SER A 87 17.45 -4.15 2.26
CA SER A 87 18.59 -5.02 2.51
C SER A 87 18.30 -6.47 2.18
N ARG A 88 17.12 -6.96 2.55
CA ARG A 88 16.68 -8.33 2.28
C ARG A 88 16.51 -8.57 0.78
N PHE A 89 15.89 -7.64 0.10
CA PHE A 89 15.73 -7.67 -1.34
C PHE A 89 17.09 -7.76 -2.08
N ARG A 90 18.09 -7.03 -1.61
CA ARG A 90 19.45 -7.12 -2.16
C ARG A 90 20.07 -8.51 -1.93
N GLN A 91 19.89 -9.09 -0.74
CA GLN A 91 20.31 -10.47 -0.44
C GLN A 91 19.61 -11.49 -1.34
N ASP A 92 18.29 -11.32 -1.55
CA ASP A 92 17.53 -12.16 -2.49
C ASP A 92 18.14 -12.10 -3.89
N ARG A 93 18.39 -10.91 -4.41
CA ARG A 93 18.98 -10.74 -5.75
C ARG A 93 20.38 -11.29 -5.88
N GLU A 94 21.24 -11.11 -4.87
CA GLU A 94 22.57 -11.70 -4.83
C GLU A 94 22.51 -13.24 -4.86
N ALA A 95 21.56 -13.84 -4.14
CA ALA A 95 21.36 -15.28 -4.13
C ALA A 95 20.76 -15.81 -5.46
N LEU A 96 19.86 -15.04 -6.07
CA LEU A 96 19.26 -15.36 -7.37
C LEU A 96 20.27 -15.25 -8.51
N SER A 97 21.11 -14.21 -8.54
CA SER A 97 22.15 -14.03 -9.55
C SER A 97 23.26 -15.09 -9.52
N GLY A 98 23.49 -15.73 -8.37
CA GLY A 98 24.45 -16.83 -8.21
C GLY A 98 23.95 -18.20 -8.65
N SER A 99 22.69 -18.35 -9.02
CA SER A 99 22.07 -19.65 -9.25
C SER A 99 22.10 -20.17 -10.71
N GLY A 100 22.68 -19.43 -11.64
CA GLY A 100 22.87 -19.89 -13.03
C GLY A 100 22.69 -18.78 -14.06
N GLU A 101 23.52 -18.82 -15.08
CA GLU A 101 23.68 -17.74 -16.05
C GLU A 101 22.52 -17.59 -17.07
N ASP A 102 21.53 -18.49 -17.08
CA ASP A 102 20.64 -18.63 -18.23
C ASP A 102 19.14 -18.41 -17.94
N ASP A 103 18.74 -17.91 -16.76
CA ASP A 103 17.31 -17.64 -16.50
C ASP A 103 17.03 -16.14 -16.26
N PRO A 104 16.90 -15.35 -17.35
CA PRO A 104 16.65 -13.92 -17.25
C PRO A 104 15.31 -13.59 -16.53
N GLY A 105 14.39 -14.57 -16.45
CA GLY A 105 13.11 -14.41 -15.77
C GLY A 105 13.20 -14.23 -14.26
N LEU A 106 14.29 -14.70 -13.64
CA LEU A 106 14.49 -14.67 -12.19
C LEU A 106 15.37 -13.50 -11.72
N THR A 107 16.29 -13.04 -12.57
CA THR A 107 17.39 -12.15 -12.12
C THR A 107 17.14 -10.67 -12.36
N ASP A 108 16.26 -10.29 -13.27
CA ASP A 108 16.17 -8.89 -13.73
C ASP A 108 14.91 -8.15 -13.25
N GLN A 109 14.12 -8.76 -12.37
CA GLN A 109 12.86 -8.16 -11.94
C GLN A 109 12.79 -7.91 -10.45
N ALA A 110 12.98 -6.65 -10.09
CA ALA A 110 12.62 -6.14 -8.80
C ALA A 110 11.09 -6.17 -8.61
N ARG A 111 10.59 -7.17 -7.89
CA ARG A 111 9.15 -7.38 -7.67
C ARG A 111 8.79 -7.26 -6.19
N VAL A 112 7.81 -6.41 -5.90
CA VAL A 112 7.24 -6.28 -4.55
C VAL A 112 6.01 -7.17 -4.40
N ASN A 113 5.23 -7.34 -5.48
CA ASN A 113 3.91 -7.96 -5.43
C ASN A 113 3.86 -9.36 -6.05
N GLY A 114 4.60 -9.65 -7.11
CA GLY A 114 4.54 -10.92 -7.83
C GLY A 114 5.87 -11.67 -7.86
N GLY A 115 5.85 -12.93 -8.33
CA GLY A 115 7.02 -13.77 -8.46
C GLY A 115 7.67 -14.16 -7.13
N ILE A 116 8.88 -14.73 -7.21
CA ILE A 116 9.61 -15.23 -6.04
C ILE A 116 9.93 -14.11 -5.06
N GLU A 117 10.43 -12.98 -5.54
CA GLU A 117 10.80 -11.86 -4.67
C GLU A 117 9.59 -11.28 -3.93
N GLY A 118 8.45 -11.10 -4.61
CA GLY A 118 7.21 -10.66 -3.99
C GLY A 118 6.66 -11.67 -2.99
N LEU A 119 6.83 -12.97 -3.25
CA LEU A 119 6.46 -14.03 -2.31
C LEU A 119 7.33 -13.97 -1.04
N LEU A 120 8.64 -13.90 -1.17
CA LEU A 120 9.56 -13.79 -0.02
C LEU A 120 9.31 -12.51 0.78
N HIS A 121 9.07 -11.39 0.10
CA HIS A 121 8.71 -10.16 0.78
C HIS A 121 7.42 -10.32 1.60
N THR A 122 6.44 -11.04 1.04
CA THR A 122 5.19 -11.37 1.75
C THR A 122 5.44 -12.23 2.99
N LEU A 123 6.30 -13.26 2.90
CA LEU A 123 6.61 -14.13 4.03
C LEU A 123 7.24 -13.34 5.19
N ARG A 124 8.21 -12.46 4.87
CA ARG A 124 8.85 -11.59 5.87
C ARG A 124 7.88 -10.59 6.50
N GLN A 125 7.03 -9.97 5.70
CA GLN A 125 6.00 -9.04 6.19
C GLN A 125 4.92 -9.77 6.99
N GLY A 126 4.58 -10.98 6.58
CA GLY A 126 3.60 -11.82 7.27
C GLY A 126 3.97 -12.09 8.72
N GLU A 127 5.25 -12.38 9.01
CA GLU A 127 5.75 -12.56 10.37
C GLU A 127 5.48 -11.33 11.25
N MET A 128 5.77 -10.13 10.72
CA MET A 128 5.53 -8.87 11.43
C MET A 128 4.03 -8.61 11.67
N VAL A 129 3.21 -8.86 10.65
CA VAL A 129 1.75 -8.65 10.72
C VAL A 129 1.12 -9.65 11.68
N MET A 130 1.51 -10.92 11.65
CA MET A 130 1.00 -11.95 12.56
C MET A 130 1.35 -11.65 14.01
N THR A 131 2.60 -11.29 14.29
CA THR A 131 3.03 -10.86 15.64
C THR A 131 2.26 -9.62 16.12
N LEU A 132 1.95 -8.70 15.21
CA LEU A 132 1.10 -7.54 15.54
C LEU A 132 -0.35 -7.96 15.81
N CYS A 133 -0.93 -8.84 15.00
CA CYS A 133 -2.29 -9.36 15.21
C CYS A 133 -2.44 -10.06 16.56
N GLU A 134 -1.46 -10.87 16.96
CA GLU A 134 -1.44 -11.54 18.27
C GLU A 134 -1.49 -10.50 19.42
N ALA A 135 -0.66 -9.46 19.35
CA ALA A 135 -0.69 -8.38 20.33
C ALA A 135 -1.99 -7.56 20.27
N MET A 136 -2.56 -7.34 19.09
CA MET A 136 -3.83 -6.63 18.93
C MET A 136 -5.01 -7.42 19.50
N GLN A 137 -5.02 -8.75 19.35
CA GLN A 137 -6.06 -9.62 19.94
C GLN A 137 -6.09 -9.49 21.46
N GLU A 138 -4.94 -9.30 22.12
CA GLU A 138 -4.84 -9.12 23.56
C GLU A 138 -5.22 -7.70 24.01
N HIS A 139 -4.75 -6.67 23.30
CA HIS A 139 -4.78 -5.29 23.80
C HIS A 139 -5.84 -4.38 23.15
N CYS A 140 -6.27 -4.70 21.92
CA CYS A 140 -7.27 -3.92 21.15
C CYS A 140 -8.03 -4.77 20.11
N PRO A 141 -8.73 -5.86 20.52
CA PRO A 141 -9.33 -6.82 19.58
C PRO A 141 -10.41 -6.22 18.65
N GLY A 142 -10.97 -5.08 18.99
CA GLY A 142 -11.96 -4.36 18.17
C GLY A 142 -11.39 -3.24 17.31
N ALA A 143 -10.09 -3.06 17.29
CA ALA A 143 -9.47 -1.95 16.56
C ALA A 143 -9.65 -2.07 15.05
N LEU A 144 -9.93 -0.93 14.40
CA LEU A 144 -9.84 -0.78 12.96
C LEU A 144 -8.37 -0.80 12.53
N VAL A 145 -8.06 -1.42 11.40
CA VAL A 145 -6.72 -1.36 10.82
C VAL A 145 -6.71 -0.49 9.55
N ILE A 146 -5.81 0.49 9.50
CA ILE A 146 -5.40 1.16 8.27
C ILE A 146 -4.02 0.63 7.91
N ASN A 147 -3.94 -0.13 6.83
CA ASN A 147 -2.73 -0.82 6.42
C ASN A 147 -2.00 -0.03 5.32
N LEU A 148 -0.77 0.37 5.59
CA LEU A 148 0.15 1.01 4.64
C LEU A 148 1.33 0.07 4.29
N GLY A 149 1.38 -1.12 4.90
CA GLY A 149 2.44 -2.12 4.68
C GLY A 149 2.34 -2.78 3.31
N GLN A 150 3.49 -3.06 2.69
CA GLN A 150 3.58 -3.71 1.39
C GLN A 150 3.96 -5.20 1.55
N PRO A 151 3.51 -6.09 0.66
CA PRO A 151 2.49 -5.92 -0.39
C PRO A 151 1.09 -5.72 0.20
N VAL A 152 0.45 -4.60 -0.12
CA VAL A 152 -0.77 -4.18 0.58
C VAL A 152 -1.94 -5.17 0.44
N ALA A 153 -2.07 -5.85 -0.70
CA ALA A 153 -3.09 -6.88 -0.90
C ALA A 153 -2.93 -8.04 0.10
N ARG A 154 -1.71 -8.56 0.21
CA ARG A 154 -1.37 -9.74 0.99
C ARG A 154 -1.38 -9.45 2.49
N THR A 155 -0.82 -8.32 2.91
CA THR A 155 -0.87 -7.89 4.32
C THR A 155 -2.29 -7.55 4.78
N THR A 156 -3.11 -6.95 3.91
CA THR A 156 -4.55 -6.75 4.18
C THR A 156 -5.28 -8.09 4.33
N ALA A 157 -4.99 -9.07 3.47
CA ALA A 157 -5.58 -10.40 3.57
C ALA A 157 -5.23 -11.11 4.90
N ILE A 158 -4.00 -10.93 5.41
CA ILE A 158 -3.59 -11.46 6.71
C ILE A 158 -4.40 -10.81 7.84
N PHE A 159 -4.49 -9.47 7.90
CA PHE A 159 -5.31 -8.79 8.91
C PHE A 159 -6.78 -9.24 8.90
N GLU A 160 -7.38 -9.35 7.69
CA GLU A 160 -8.75 -9.84 7.52
C GLU A 160 -8.91 -11.29 7.99
N ALA A 161 -7.94 -12.17 7.67
CA ALA A 161 -7.93 -13.56 8.12
C ALA A 161 -7.81 -13.70 9.65
N GLN A 162 -7.15 -12.74 10.30
CA GLN A 162 -7.04 -12.65 11.77
C GLN A 162 -8.26 -11.99 12.43
N GLY A 163 -9.30 -11.65 11.65
CA GLY A 163 -10.57 -11.10 12.15
C GLY A 163 -10.59 -9.58 12.33
N PHE A 164 -9.57 -8.86 11.88
CA PHE A 164 -9.55 -7.40 11.94
C PHE A 164 -10.19 -6.78 10.70
N ARG A 165 -11.02 -5.78 10.89
CA ARG A 165 -11.51 -4.94 9.80
C ARG A 165 -10.36 -4.09 9.28
N CYS A 166 -9.94 -4.32 8.02
CA CYS A 166 -8.75 -3.72 7.45
C CYS A 166 -9.06 -2.93 6.17
N PHE A 167 -8.46 -1.74 6.06
CA PHE A 167 -8.45 -0.95 4.84
C PHE A 167 -7.01 -0.61 4.48
N GLY A 168 -6.57 -1.07 3.32
CA GLY A 168 -5.24 -0.81 2.81
C GLY A 168 -5.19 0.46 1.97
N LEU A 169 -4.08 1.16 2.04
CA LEU A 169 -3.78 2.34 1.24
C LEU A 169 -2.39 2.13 0.64
N GLY A 170 -2.34 1.64 -0.59
CA GLY A 170 -1.10 1.37 -1.32
C GLY A 170 -0.60 2.55 -2.14
N ARG A 171 0.28 2.27 -3.10
CA ARG A 171 0.61 3.22 -4.17
C ARG A 171 -0.67 3.49 -4.94
N THR A 172 -1.11 4.74 -4.93
CA THR A 172 -2.43 5.07 -5.45
C THR A 172 -2.48 5.06 -6.96
N PRO A 173 -3.56 4.54 -7.55
CA PRO A 173 -3.82 4.64 -8.98
C PRO A 173 -3.97 6.10 -9.47
N LEU A 174 -3.91 7.06 -8.58
CA LEU A 174 -4.05 8.48 -8.90
C LEU A 174 -2.71 9.13 -9.25
N LYS A 175 -1.57 8.47 -8.96
CA LYS A 175 -0.21 8.92 -9.25
C LYS A 175 0.51 7.97 -10.23
N GLY A 176 1.67 8.41 -10.69
CA GLY A 176 2.49 7.67 -11.65
C GLY A 176 2.31 8.16 -13.08
N ALA A 177 2.98 7.50 -14.02
CA ALA A 177 2.97 7.88 -15.43
C ALA A 177 1.55 7.88 -16.02
N ASN A 178 0.72 6.93 -15.59
CA ASN A 178 -0.70 6.84 -15.94
C ASN A 178 -1.63 7.15 -14.77
N GLY A 179 -1.18 7.91 -13.78
CA GLY A 179 -2.07 8.42 -12.73
C GLY A 179 -3.19 9.27 -13.31
N LEU A 180 -4.31 9.35 -12.61
CA LEU A 180 -5.49 10.09 -13.09
C LEU A 180 -5.15 11.54 -13.47
N ASP A 181 -4.31 12.20 -12.68
CA ASP A 181 -3.85 13.56 -12.94
C ASP A 181 -3.06 13.66 -14.27
N SER A 182 -2.19 12.69 -14.55
CA SER A 182 -1.40 12.61 -15.79
C SER A 182 -2.28 12.36 -17.01
N LEU A 183 -3.24 11.43 -16.91
CA LEU A 183 -4.22 11.16 -17.96
C LEU A 183 -5.12 12.37 -18.23
N CYS A 184 -5.55 13.06 -17.19
CA CYS A 184 -6.34 14.27 -17.32
C CYS A 184 -5.56 15.41 -17.98
N LYS A 185 -4.26 15.57 -17.68
CA LYS A 185 -3.37 16.50 -18.37
C LYS A 185 -3.27 16.20 -19.87
N LYS A 186 -3.12 14.94 -20.25
CA LYS A 186 -3.13 14.49 -21.68
C LYS A 186 -4.44 14.85 -22.39
N LEU A 187 -5.55 14.88 -21.67
CA LEU A 187 -6.87 15.26 -22.19
C LEU A 187 -7.13 16.78 -22.09
N HIS A 188 -6.18 17.58 -21.60
CA HIS A 188 -6.38 19.01 -21.31
C HIS A 188 -7.62 19.29 -20.45
N THR A 189 -7.84 18.43 -19.45
CA THR A 189 -9.02 18.50 -18.57
C THR A 189 -8.56 18.45 -17.12
N PRO A 190 -8.98 19.39 -16.26
CA PRO A 190 -8.66 19.31 -14.83
C PRO A 190 -9.25 18.06 -14.18
N GLU A 191 -8.47 17.39 -13.34
CA GLU A 191 -8.92 16.19 -12.62
C GLU A 191 -10.21 16.42 -11.82
N ARG A 192 -10.34 17.58 -11.20
CA ARG A 192 -11.53 17.97 -10.42
C ARG A 192 -12.83 18.04 -11.22
N ASP A 193 -12.74 18.11 -12.55
CA ASP A 193 -13.89 18.24 -13.46
C ASP A 193 -14.34 16.89 -14.01
N VAL A 194 -13.67 15.79 -13.63
CA VAL A 194 -13.97 14.45 -14.14
C VAL A 194 -14.51 13.51 -13.06
N GLN A 195 -15.28 12.55 -13.51
CA GLN A 195 -15.73 11.40 -12.74
C GLN A 195 -15.04 10.16 -13.30
N ALA A 196 -14.10 9.61 -12.53
CA ALA A 196 -13.39 8.39 -12.88
C ALA A 196 -14.05 7.16 -12.24
N THR A 197 -14.04 6.05 -12.94
CA THR A 197 -14.33 4.72 -12.39
C THR A 197 -13.05 3.90 -12.45
N ILE A 198 -12.49 3.60 -11.30
CA ILE A 198 -11.23 2.87 -11.15
C ILE A 198 -11.53 1.63 -10.32
N ALA A 199 -11.11 0.47 -10.80
CA ALA A 199 -11.21 -0.77 -10.07
C ALA A 199 -10.23 -1.82 -10.60
N GLY A 200 -9.95 -2.81 -9.75
CA GLY A 200 -9.03 -3.92 -10.00
C GLY A 200 -8.50 -4.49 -8.71
N LEU A 201 -7.24 -4.90 -8.72
CA LEU A 201 -6.52 -5.36 -7.55
C LEU A 201 -5.46 -4.33 -7.14
N PRO A 202 -5.00 -4.35 -5.87
CA PRO A 202 -3.91 -3.49 -5.44
C PRO A 202 -2.64 -3.70 -6.28
N GLY A 203 -2.14 -2.61 -6.89
CA GLY A 203 -1.04 -2.67 -7.85
C GLY A 203 -1.44 -3.14 -9.26
N PHE A 204 -2.70 -3.55 -9.47
CA PHE A 204 -3.23 -4.00 -10.76
C PHE A 204 -4.63 -3.42 -11.02
N ALA A 205 -4.74 -2.09 -10.94
CA ALA A 205 -5.99 -1.37 -11.11
C ALA A 205 -6.11 -0.73 -12.50
N PHE A 206 -7.35 -0.53 -12.96
CA PHE A 206 -7.67 -0.04 -14.30
C PHE A 206 -8.70 1.09 -14.28
N LEU A 207 -8.56 2.02 -15.22
CA LEU A 207 -9.55 3.04 -15.50
C LEU A 207 -10.63 2.47 -16.43
N LEU A 208 -11.80 2.25 -15.88
CA LEU A 208 -12.94 1.62 -16.55
C LEU A 208 -13.97 2.64 -17.05
N GLY A 209 -13.87 3.88 -16.60
CA GLY A 209 -14.73 4.97 -17.04
C GLY A 209 -14.12 6.32 -16.71
N LEU A 210 -14.34 7.30 -17.60
CA LEU A 210 -13.93 8.67 -17.37
C LEU A 210 -14.94 9.62 -18.02
N LYS A 211 -15.66 10.40 -17.22
CA LYS A 211 -16.71 11.31 -17.69
C LYS A 211 -16.44 12.75 -17.25
N LYS A 212 -16.78 13.71 -18.13
CA LYS A 212 -16.85 15.14 -17.82
C LYS A 212 -18.17 15.69 -18.34
N ASP A 213 -18.95 16.31 -17.46
CA ASP A 213 -20.26 16.90 -17.81
C ASP A 213 -21.18 15.91 -18.57
N GLY A 214 -21.11 14.62 -18.19
CA GLY A 214 -21.84 13.53 -18.83
C GLY A 214 -21.20 12.97 -20.11
N ALA A 215 -20.20 13.64 -20.69
CA ALA A 215 -19.50 13.15 -21.88
C ALA A 215 -18.44 12.11 -21.48
N ASP A 216 -18.40 10.98 -22.21
CA ASP A 216 -17.41 9.94 -22.04
C ASP A 216 -16.06 10.35 -22.69
N LEU A 217 -14.99 10.35 -21.90
CA LEU A 217 -13.64 10.69 -22.33
C LEU A 217 -12.77 9.44 -22.58
N LEU A 218 -13.22 8.24 -22.17
CA LEU A 218 -12.46 7.00 -22.30
C LEU A 218 -12.07 6.70 -23.76
N PRO A 219 -12.95 6.89 -24.78
CA PRO A 219 -12.57 6.67 -26.18
C PRO A 219 -11.40 7.54 -26.65
N LYS A 220 -11.23 8.74 -26.07
CA LYS A 220 -10.06 9.60 -26.39
C LYS A 220 -8.77 9.01 -25.84
N LEU A 221 -8.81 8.49 -24.60
CA LEU A 221 -7.65 7.79 -24.00
C LEU A 221 -7.29 6.52 -24.77
N HIS A 222 -8.28 5.73 -25.18
CA HIS A 222 -8.05 4.54 -26.04
C HIS A 222 -7.35 4.92 -27.35
N LYS A 223 -7.73 6.06 -27.95
CA LYS A 223 -7.07 6.55 -29.16
C LYS A 223 -5.62 6.98 -28.90
N LEU A 224 -5.33 7.61 -27.77
CA LEU A 224 -3.96 7.97 -27.37
C LEU A 224 -3.13 6.71 -27.08
N ALA A 225 -3.68 5.74 -26.35
CA ALA A 225 -3.00 4.48 -26.06
C ALA A 225 -2.62 3.71 -27.35
N ARG A 226 -3.55 3.59 -28.31
CA ARG A 226 -3.29 2.94 -29.60
C ARG A 226 -2.24 3.63 -30.45
N LYS A 227 -1.88 4.86 -30.15
CA LYS A 227 -0.80 5.61 -30.81
C LYS A 227 0.51 5.61 -30.01
N ASP A 228 0.59 4.79 -28.96
CA ASP A 228 1.70 4.76 -28.00
C ASP A 228 1.94 6.09 -27.24
N GLU A 229 0.99 7.04 -27.26
CA GLU A 229 1.10 8.31 -26.54
C GLU A 229 0.94 8.15 -25.02
N LEU A 230 0.47 6.99 -24.54
CA LEU A 230 0.42 6.58 -23.13
C LEU A 230 1.45 5.49 -22.80
N GLY A 231 2.38 5.20 -23.72
CA GLY A 231 3.40 4.18 -23.56
C GLY A 231 2.98 2.80 -24.09
N ARG A 232 3.99 1.98 -24.46
CA ARG A 232 3.78 0.66 -25.06
C ARG A 232 3.06 -0.31 -24.16
N LEU A 233 3.36 -0.30 -22.84
CA LEU A 233 2.70 -1.17 -21.87
C LEU A 233 1.20 -0.86 -21.76
N THR A 234 0.82 0.41 -21.69
CA THR A 234 -0.59 0.82 -21.67
C THR A 234 -1.34 0.35 -22.92
N ARG A 235 -0.70 0.45 -24.10
CA ARG A 235 -1.29 -0.08 -25.33
C ARG A 235 -1.49 -1.59 -25.24
N ARG A 236 -0.49 -2.33 -24.75
CA ARG A 236 -0.54 -3.78 -24.59
C ARG A 236 -1.65 -4.19 -23.63
N TRP A 237 -1.78 -3.53 -22.48
CA TRP A 237 -2.87 -3.76 -21.53
C TRP A 237 -4.23 -3.48 -22.14
N LEU A 238 -4.36 -2.38 -22.93
CA LEU A 238 -5.60 -2.09 -23.64
C LEU A 238 -5.94 -3.18 -24.66
N ASP A 239 -4.95 -3.70 -25.40
CA ASP A 239 -5.15 -4.75 -26.38
C ASP A 239 -5.49 -6.11 -25.73
N TRP A 240 -4.95 -6.41 -24.54
CA TRP A 240 -5.17 -7.67 -23.83
C TRP A 240 -6.40 -7.64 -22.92
N TYR A 241 -6.60 -6.56 -22.19
CA TYR A 241 -7.59 -6.48 -21.12
C TYR A 241 -8.72 -5.50 -21.42
N GLU A 242 -8.72 -4.86 -22.58
CA GLU A 242 -9.75 -3.87 -22.99
C GLU A 242 -9.90 -2.70 -22.03
N ALA A 243 -8.86 -2.40 -21.24
CA ALA A 243 -8.88 -1.38 -20.19
C ALA A 243 -7.57 -0.58 -20.18
N ILE A 244 -7.63 0.65 -19.70
CA ILE A 244 -6.46 1.51 -19.48
C ILE A 244 -5.88 1.21 -18.09
N ALA A 245 -4.65 0.71 -18.05
CA ALA A 245 -3.92 0.60 -16.78
C ALA A 245 -3.77 1.97 -16.14
N ILE A 246 -4.05 2.08 -14.84
CA ILE A 246 -3.98 3.35 -14.11
C ILE A 246 -2.92 3.28 -13.00
N GLY A 247 -2.17 4.35 -12.81
CA GLY A 247 -1.07 4.42 -11.87
C GLY A 247 0.28 4.22 -12.53
N ASP A 248 1.16 3.46 -11.91
CA ASP A 248 2.41 3.03 -12.51
C ASP A 248 2.21 1.70 -13.24
N VAL A 249 2.36 1.71 -14.56
CA VAL A 249 2.14 0.50 -15.38
C VAL A 249 3.23 -0.55 -15.16
N THR A 250 4.37 -0.18 -14.60
CA THR A 250 5.41 -1.14 -14.22
C THR A 250 4.98 -1.98 -13.02
N ASP A 251 4.18 -1.42 -12.10
CA ASP A 251 3.59 -2.17 -10.99
C ASP A 251 2.69 -3.31 -11.52
N HIS A 252 1.95 -3.08 -12.63
CA HIS A 252 1.13 -4.12 -13.28
C HIS A 252 1.97 -5.26 -13.83
N ALA A 253 3.17 -4.95 -14.34
CA ALA A 253 4.08 -5.93 -14.92
C ALA A 253 4.65 -6.90 -13.87
N GLU A 254 4.64 -6.52 -12.58
CA GLU A 254 5.10 -7.40 -11.50
C GLU A 254 4.29 -8.70 -11.36
N PHE A 255 3.04 -8.71 -11.82
CA PHE A 255 2.16 -9.87 -11.74
C PHE A 255 2.21 -10.79 -12.96
N LEU A 256 3.03 -10.47 -13.96
CA LEU A 256 3.03 -11.16 -15.24
C LEU A 256 4.43 -11.68 -15.56
N PRO A 257 4.56 -12.65 -16.50
CA PRO A 257 5.87 -13.17 -16.90
C PRO A 257 6.80 -12.07 -17.35
N ALA A 258 8.09 -12.22 -17.00
CA ALA A 258 9.13 -11.28 -17.40
C ALA A 258 9.24 -11.14 -18.90
N GLN A 259 9.30 -9.90 -19.39
CA GLN A 259 9.61 -9.56 -20.77
C GLN A 259 10.41 -8.26 -20.78
N GLU A 260 11.30 -8.09 -21.78
CA GLU A 260 12.17 -6.90 -21.89
C GLU A 260 11.42 -5.56 -21.75
N ASP A 261 10.21 -5.47 -22.29
CA ASP A 261 9.39 -4.26 -22.22
C ASP A 261 8.84 -3.93 -20.82
N TYR A 262 8.96 -4.85 -19.86
CA TYR A 262 8.36 -4.74 -18.51
C TYR A 262 9.39 -4.55 -17.43
N ILE A 263 10.68 -4.73 -17.73
CA ILE A 263 11.74 -4.62 -16.75
C ILE A 263 11.85 -3.15 -16.35
N PRO A 264 11.65 -2.80 -15.08
CA PRO A 264 11.88 -1.44 -14.61
C PRO A 264 13.36 -1.09 -14.77
N GLU A 265 13.66 0.11 -15.29
CA GLU A 265 15.04 0.60 -15.38
C GLU A 265 15.65 0.89 -13.99
N GLU A 266 14.80 1.10 -12.98
CA GLU A 266 15.21 1.45 -11.63
C GLU A 266 14.78 0.36 -10.63
N GLU A 267 15.65 0.09 -9.65
CA GLU A 267 15.29 -0.78 -8.52
C GLU A 267 14.15 -0.16 -7.69
N PRO A 268 13.23 -0.99 -7.13
CA PRO A 268 12.20 -0.48 -6.25
C PRO A 268 12.81 0.23 -5.05
N THR A 269 12.31 1.41 -4.77
CA THR A 269 12.70 2.17 -3.58
C THR A 269 11.84 1.71 -2.41
N PHE A 270 12.45 1.11 -1.42
CA PHE A 270 11.81 0.73 -0.16
C PHE A 270 12.11 1.78 0.91
N GLY A 271 11.04 2.35 1.47
CA GLY A 271 11.16 3.27 2.58
C GLY A 271 11.95 4.55 2.26
N GLU A 272 12.51 5.12 3.29
CA GLU A 272 13.26 6.38 3.25
C GLU A 272 14.78 6.11 3.12
N SER A 273 15.48 6.85 2.25
CA SER A 273 16.95 6.75 2.18
C SER A 273 17.63 7.24 3.47
N VAL A 274 18.89 6.85 3.66
CA VAL A 274 19.67 7.29 4.83
C VAL A 274 19.79 8.82 4.89
N GLU A 275 19.96 9.46 3.76
CA GLU A 275 20.05 10.92 3.63
C GLU A 275 18.71 11.59 3.95
N GLN A 276 17.62 11.10 3.39
CA GLN A 276 16.27 11.58 3.68
C GLN A 276 15.92 11.42 5.17
N ARG A 277 16.31 10.29 5.77
CA ARG A 277 16.13 10.04 7.20
C ARG A 277 16.92 11.05 8.05
N LYS A 278 18.16 11.34 7.70
CA LYS A 278 18.97 12.35 8.41
C LYS A 278 18.34 13.74 8.30
N GLU A 279 17.93 14.15 7.11
CA GLU A 279 17.27 15.43 6.86
C GLU A 279 15.97 15.56 7.65
N ARG A 280 15.16 14.50 7.67
CA ARG A 280 13.92 14.45 8.43
C ARG A 280 14.15 14.58 9.94
N ILE A 281 15.10 13.82 10.48
CA ILE A 281 15.45 13.89 11.92
C ILE A 281 15.95 15.29 12.27
N LEU A 282 16.81 15.89 11.45
CA LEU A 282 17.30 17.25 11.65
C LEU A 282 16.14 18.27 11.61
N HIS A 283 15.22 18.12 10.66
CA HIS A 283 14.02 18.96 10.58
C HIS A 283 13.16 18.82 11.83
N MET A 284 12.86 17.59 12.27
CA MET A 284 12.05 17.34 13.46
C MET A 284 12.68 17.92 14.73
N ASN A 285 14.00 17.77 14.90
CA ASN A 285 14.73 18.38 16.03
C ASN A 285 14.65 19.91 15.94
N THR A 286 14.86 20.49 14.76
CA THR A 286 14.82 21.95 14.59
C THR A 286 13.45 22.52 14.96
N VAL A 287 12.38 21.87 14.56
CA VAL A 287 11.00 22.25 14.89
C VAL A 287 10.73 22.05 16.38
N GLY A 288 11.16 20.93 16.96
CA GLY A 288 10.98 20.62 18.36
C GLY A 288 11.72 21.57 19.30
N ASP A 289 12.96 21.93 18.98
CA ASP A 289 13.83 22.73 19.86
C ASP A 289 13.55 24.24 19.74
N LYS A 290 13.31 24.74 18.53
CA LYS A 290 13.08 26.19 18.33
C LYS A 290 11.66 26.63 18.65
N GLY A 291 10.80 25.68 19.07
CA GLY A 291 9.40 25.96 19.39
C GLY A 291 8.72 26.66 18.20
N ALA A 292 8.90 26.15 17.00
CA ALA A 292 8.35 26.69 15.77
C ALA A 292 8.27 28.23 15.78
N SER A 293 9.41 28.89 15.82
CA SER A 293 9.52 30.36 15.76
C SER A 293 8.87 30.92 14.49
N ASP A 294 8.70 30.09 13.49
CA ASP A 294 8.01 30.39 12.24
C ASP A 294 6.71 29.56 12.13
N ARG A 295 5.66 30.08 12.81
CA ARG A 295 4.30 29.51 12.74
C ARG A 295 3.77 29.50 11.31
N GLU A 296 4.05 30.52 10.53
CA GLU A 296 3.54 30.65 9.16
C GLU A 296 4.18 29.64 8.23
N GLY A 297 5.50 29.46 8.31
CA GLY A 297 6.22 28.46 7.51
C GLY A 297 5.81 27.03 7.86
N MET A 298 5.65 26.73 9.15
CA MET A 298 5.18 25.42 9.59
C MET A 298 3.75 25.14 9.12
N MET A 299 2.85 26.09 9.29
CA MET A 299 1.47 25.94 8.80
C MET A 299 1.41 25.82 7.29
N ALA A 300 2.25 26.56 6.55
CA ALA A 300 2.36 26.43 5.10
C ALA A 300 2.85 25.03 4.70
N GLN A 301 3.83 24.47 5.41
CA GLN A 301 4.33 23.10 5.17
C GLN A 301 3.27 22.03 5.48
N LEU A 302 2.58 22.13 6.61
CA LEU A 302 1.47 21.23 6.94
C LEU A 302 0.34 21.33 5.91
N LEU A 303 0.03 22.54 5.44
CA LEU A 303 -0.95 22.75 4.38
C LEU A 303 -0.49 22.19 3.04
N LEU A 304 0.80 22.22 2.72
CA LEU A 304 1.36 21.56 1.55
C LEU A 304 1.25 20.05 1.67
N LEU A 305 1.65 19.47 2.79
CA LEU A 305 1.50 18.04 3.08
C LEU A 305 0.03 17.63 3.05
N SER A 306 -0.86 18.47 3.55
CA SER A 306 -2.30 18.24 3.54
C SER A 306 -2.93 18.35 2.16
N LYS A 307 -2.32 19.10 1.23
CA LYS A 307 -2.69 19.15 -0.19
C LYS A 307 -1.98 18.09 -1.03
N ALA A 308 -0.95 17.45 -0.49
CA ALA A 308 -0.34 16.28 -1.09
C ALA A 308 -1.40 15.15 -1.14
N PRO A 309 -1.20 14.16 -1.96
CA PRO A 309 -2.27 13.40 -2.61
C PRO A 309 -3.29 12.74 -1.71
N PRO A 310 -4.29 12.17 -2.37
CA PRO A 310 -5.65 11.88 -1.90
C PRO A 310 -5.74 10.85 -0.77
N ILE A 311 -4.65 10.18 -0.41
CA ILE A 311 -4.67 9.20 0.67
C ILE A 311 -4.41 9.88 1.99
N ARG A 312 -5.40 9.80 2.85
CA ARG A 312 -5.37 10.38 4.20
C ARG A 312 -5.76 9.33 5.22
N PRO A 313 -4.77 8.59 5.73
CA PRO A 313 -5.02 7.48 6.66
C PRO A 313 -5.85 7.90 7.88
N MET A 314 -5.50 9.04 8.48
CA MET A 314 -6.23 9.55 9.66
C MET A 314 -7.65 9.98 9.32
N GLN A 315 -7.86 10.62 8.16
CA GLN A 315 -9.20 11.02 7.71
C GLN A 315 -10.08 9.80 7.44
N LEU A 316 -9.52 8.79 6.75
CA LEU A 316 -10.24 7.53 6.48
C LEU A 316 -10.61 6.84 7.79
N ALA A 317 -9.66 6.69 8.71
CA ALA A 317 -9.89 6.08 10.00
C ALA A 317 -10.99 6.81 10.79
N LEU A 318 -10.91 8.13 10.85
CA LEU A 318 -11.91 8.95 11.54
C LEU A 318 -13.30 8.82 10.92
N ALA A 319 -13.41 8.85 9.60
CA ALA A 319 -14.69 8.69 8.91
C ALA A 319 -15.32 7.32 9.19
N LEU A 320 -14.51 6.26 9.18
CA LEU A 320 -14.95 4.89 9.48
C LEU A 320 -15.41 4.74 10.94
N LEU A 321 -14.64 5.29 11.89
CA LEU A 321 -14.96 5.18 13.33
C LEU A 321 -16.16 6.01 13.74
N ARG A 322 -16.43 7.13 13.09
CA ARG A 322 -17.52 8.07 13.43
C ARG A 322 -18.77 7.88 12.60
N GLY A 323 -18.70 7.07 11.57
CA GLY A 323 -19.81 6.95 10.67
C GLY A 323 -20.04 8.17 9.78
N GLU A 324 -18.98 8.91 9.47
CA GLU A 324 -19.06 10.07 8.58
C GLU A 324 -19.14 9.65 7.12
N GLY A 325 -19.71 10.52 6.28
CA GLY A 325 -19.70 10.33 4.84
C GLY A 325 -18.31 10.66 4.28
N LEU A 326 -17.78 9.78 3.45
CA LEU A 326 -16.48 9.97 2.77
C LEU A 326 -16.50 9.23 1.44
N THR A 327 -15.90 9.81 0.41
CA THR A 327 -15.59 9.10 -0.84
C THR A 327 -14.11 9.23 -1.13
N VAL A 328 -13.44 8.08 -1.31
CA VAL A 328 -11.99 7.98 -1.59
C VAL A 328 -11.77 6.95 -2.68
N ASP A 329 -10.93 7.26 -3.65
CA ASP A 329 -10.50 6.31 -4.69
C ASP A 329 -9.27 5.52 -4.25
N GLY A 330 -9.08 4.30 -4.78
CA GLY A 330 -7.88 3.49 -4.57
C GLY A 330 -7.75 2.94 -3.15
N VAL A 331 -8.85 2.52 -2.54
CA VAL A 331 -8.82 1.87 -1.23
C VAL A 331 -8.80 0.36 -1.40
N THR A 332 -7.79 -0.27 -0.83
CA THR A 332 -7.66 -1.73 -0.76
C THR A 332 -8.53 -2.27 0.35
N ARG A 333 -9.36 -3.25 0.05
CA ARG A 333 -10.23 -3.92 1.02
C ARG A 333 -10.80 -5.22 0.49
N ARG A 334 -11.43 -5.97 1.37
CA ARG A 334 -12.24 -7.12 0.98
C ARG A 334 -13.38 -6.68 0.06
N ASN A 335 -13.68 -7.50 -0.94
CA ASN A 335 -14.76 -7.29 -1.91
C ASN A 335 -16.13 -7.54 -1.26
N ASP A 336 -16.91 -6.50 -1.07
CA ASP A 336 -18.29 -6.58 -0.56
C ASP A 336 -19.34 -6.47 -1.68
N GLY A 337 -18.92 -6.70 -2.93
CA GLY A 337 -19.78 -6.67 -4.12
C GLY A 337 -19.46 -5.50 -5.07
N GLU A 338 -18.36 -4.79 -4.82
CA GLU A 338 -17.84 -3.76 -5.75
C GLU A 338 -17.46 -4.36 -7.09
N LEU A 339 -16.82 -5.53 -7.07
CA LEU A 339 -16.49 -6.33 -8.24
C LEU A 339 -17.25 -7.67 -8.17
N PRO A 340 -18.50 -7.71 -8.62
CA PRO A 340 -19.36 -8.88 -8.44
C PRO A 340 -18.89 -10.13 -9.21
N GLN A 341 -17.97 -9.96 -10.15
CA GLN A 341 -17.35 -11.04 -10.91
C GLN A 341 -16.20 -11.73 -10.16
N LEU A 342 -15.66 -11.10 -9.11
CA LEU A 342 -14.63 -11.69 -8.24
C LEU A 342 -15.26 -12.23 -6.95
N PRO A 343 -14.59 -13.19 -6.27
CA PRO A 343 -15.06 -13.72 -5.01
C PRO A 343 -15.24 -12.63 -3.93
N LYS A 344 -16.17 -12.84 -2.99
CA LYS A 344 -16.37 -11.92 -1.86
C LYS A 344 -15.19 -11.84 -0.89
N TYR A 345 -14.31 -12.81 -0.90
CA TYR A 345 -13.08 -12.80 -0.09
C TYR A 345 -11.89 -12.14 -0.81
N ALA A 346 -12.03 -11.80 -2.10
CA ALA A 346 -10.97 -11.15 -2.87
C ALA A 346 -10.57 -9.82 -2.23
N ILE A 347 -9.29 -9.51 -2.25
CA ILE A 347 -8.79 -8.20 -1.83
C ILE A 347 -8.67 -7.32 -3.07
N ILE A 348 -9.54 -6.34 -3.16
CA ILE A 348 -9.69 -5.46 -4.33
C ILE A 348 -9.17 -4.05 -4.04
N GLU A 349 -8.88 -3.32 -5.10
CA GLU A 349 -8.68 -1.87 -5.06
C GLU A 349 -9.79 -1.18 -5.84
N ALA A 350 -10.56 -0.35 -5.14
CA ALA A 350 -11.71 0.33 -5.73
C ALA A 350 -12.06 1.60 -4.96
N ARG A 351 -12.99 2.39 -5.51
CA ARG A 351 -13.58 3.53 -4.80
C ARG A 351 -14.30 3.05 -3.54
N LEU A 352 -14.00 3.68 -2.42
CA LEU A 352 -14.74 3.55 -1.18
C LEU A 352 -15.72 4.71 -1.05
N THR A 353 -16.99 4.43 -0.86
CA THR A 353 -17.99 5.41 -0.44
C THR A 353 -18.57 5.01 0.91
N LEU A 354 -18.46 5.90 1.88
CA LEU A 354 -19.03 5.73 3.21
C LEU A 354 -20.31 6.56 3.34
N GLN A 355 -21.36 5.97 3.88
CA GLN A 355 -22.58 6.66 4.30
C GLN A 355 -22.95 6.15 5.69
N LYS A 356 -23.01 7.03 6.68
CA LYS A 356 -23.30 6.67 8.08
C LYS A 356 -22.41 5.52 8.60
N GLY A 357 -21.13 5.51 8.23
CA GLY A 357 -20.14 4.49 8.63
C GLY A 357 -20.25 3.15 7.91
N GLN A 358 -21.21 3.01 7.01
CA GLN A 358 -21.35 1.81 6.19
C GLN A 358 -20.70 2.01 4.84
N VAL A 359 -20.00 0.97 4.37
CA VAL A 359 -19.47 0.91 3.02
C VAL A 359 -20.64 0.74 2.04
N MET A 360 -20.74 1.64 1.09
CA MET A 360 -21.74 1.58 0.01
C MET A 360 -21.06 1.00 -1.23
N PRO A 361 -21.29 -0.27 -1.57
CA PRO A 361 -20.66 -0.87 -2.74
C PRO A 361 -21.18 -0.21 -4.03
N HIS A 362 -20.26 0.17 -4.90
CA HIS A 362 -20.56 0.59 -6.26
C HIS A 362 -20.18 -0.54 -7.20
N GLY A 363 -21.14 -1.37 -7.55
CA GLY A 363 -20.93 -2.51 -8.46
C GLY A 363 -20.32 -2.03 -9.79
N THR A 364 -19.07 -2.40 -10.04
CA THR A 364 -18.34 -2.10 -11.27
C THR A 364 -18.09 -3.40 -12.02
N GLN A 365 -18.32 -3.37 -13.34
CA GLN A 365 -18.07 -4.52 -14.20
C GLN A 365 -16.66 -4.43 -14.79
N LEU A 366 -15.87 -5.48 -14.62
CA LEU A 366 -14.59 -5.64 -15.30
C LEU A 366 -14.81 -6.22 -16.71
N PRO A 367 -14.02 -5.84 -17.73
CA PRO A 367 -13.93 -6.58 -18.98
C PRO A 367 -13.61 -8.05 -18.75
N ALA A 368 -14.17 -8.96 -19.57
CA ALA A 368 -14.01 -10.39 -19.35
C ALA A 368 -12.54 -10.87 -19.28
N PRO A 369 -11.61 -10.41 -20.14
CA PRO A 369 -10.20 -10.79 -20.01
C PRO A 369 -9.57 -10.32 -18.69
N LEU A 370 -10.04 -9.19 -18.17
CA LEU A 370 -9.54 -8.64 -16.90
C LEU A 370 -10.07 -9.42 -15.70
N VAL A 371 -11.27 -10.00 -15.76
CA VAL A 371 -11.82 -10.86 -14.71
C VAL A 371 -10.95 -12.09 -14.50
N GLU A 372 -10.53 -12.75 -15.59
CA GLU A 372 -9.72 -13.96 -15.55
C GLU A 372 -8.38 -13.69 -14.86
N ILE A 373 -7.61 -12.74 -15.35
CA ILE A 373 -6.28 -12.43 -14.77
C ILE A 373 -6.38 -11.87 -13.35
N CYS A 374 -7.38 -11.07 -13.03
CA CYS A 374 -7.60 -10.61 -11.66
C CYS A 374 -7.93 -11.80 -10.72
N GLY A 375 -8.68 -12.79 -11.20
CA GLY A 375 -8.96 -14.01 -10.44
C GLY A 375 -7.70 -14.80 -10.12
N GLU A 376 -6.80 -14.99 -11.07
CA GLU A 376 -5.53 -15.69 -10.88
C GLU A 376 -4.59 -14.94 -9.93
N ILE A 377 -4.46 -13.63 -10.09
CA ILE A 377 -3.64 -12.79 -9.20
C ILE A 377 -4.21 -12.77 -7.78
N ASP A 378 -5.54 -12.66 -7.61
CA ASP A 378 -6.16 -12.68 -6.28
C ASP A 378 -5.94 -14.01 -5.56
N GLU A 379 -6.09 -15.13 -6.28
CA GLU A 379 -5.81 -16.45 -5.73
C GLU A 379 -4.34 -16.61 -5.31
N THR A 380 -3.39 -16.16 -6.14
CA THR A 380 -1.97 -16.12 -5.82
C THR A 380 -1.71 -15.27 -4.56
N ASN A 381 -2.32 -14.09 -4.46
CA ASN A 381 -2.20 -13.23 -3.28
C ASN A 381 -2.76 -13.89 -2.01
N ARG A 382 -3.88 -14.59 -2.14
CA ARG A 382 -4.52 -15.33 -1.04
C ARG A 382 -3.64 -16.49 -0.55
N LEU A 383 -3.04 -17.24 -1.47
CA LEU A 383 -2.13 -18.33 -1.13
C LEU A 383 -0.83 -17.82 -0.51
N ALA A 384 -0.25 -16.74 -1.06
CA ALA A 384 0.91 -16.09 -0.47
C ALA A 384 0.64 -15.61 0.97
N ALA A 385 -0.54 -15.02 1.23
CA ALA A 385 -0.94 -14.61 2.57
C ALA A 385 -1.10 -15.81 3.52
N LYS A 386 -1.68 -16.94 3.07
CA LYS A 386 -1.75 -18.18 3.85
C LYS A 386 -0.37 -18.76 4.15
N ALA A 387 0.51 -18.78 3.17
CA ALA A 387 1.90 -19.21 3.36
C ALA A 387 2.60 -18.35 4.42
N ALA A 388 2.41 -17.04 4.39
CA ALA A 388 2.94 -16.13 5.39
C ALA A 388 2.37 -16.32 6.81
N MET A 389 1.22 -16.99 6.92
CA MET A 389 0.64 -17.43 8.19
C MET A 389 1.10 -18.85 8.61
N GLY A 390 2.01 -19.50 7.86
CA GLY A 390 2.60 -20.80 8.19
C GLY A 390 2.06 -21.99 7.39
N ASP A 391 1.26 -21.77 6.35
CA ASP A 391 0.71 -22.86 5.51
C ASP A 391 1.69 -23.23 4.39
N ARG A 392 2.49 -24.28 4.61
CA ARG A 392 3.44 -24.84 3.61
C ARG A 392 2.74 -25.36 2.34
N SER A 393 1.51 -25.83 2.44
CA SER A 393 0.76 -26.31 1.27
C SER A 393 0.40 -25.12 0.37
N ALA A 394 -0.07 -24.04 1.00
CA ALA A 394 -0.37 -22.78 0.29
C ALA A 394 0.87 -22.15 -0.35
N LEU A 395 2.07 -22.29 0.27
CA LEU A 395 3.32 -21.85 -0.33
C LEU A 395 3.60 -22.54 -1.67
N ARG A 396 3.49 -23.86 -1.70
CA ARG A 396 3.73 -24.64 -2.93
C ARG A 396 2.68 -24.34 -3.99
N GLU A 397 1.42 -24.30 -3.61
CA GLU A 397 0.32 -23.98 -4.52
C GLU A 397 0.46 -22.55 -5.10
N CYS A 398 0.91 -21.58 -4.29
CA CYS A 398 1.21 -20.22 -4.73
C CYS A 398 2.24 -20.21 -5.86
N ILE A 399 3.35 -20.96 -5.71
CA ILE A 399 4.40 -21.05 -6.74
C ILE A 399 3.86 -21.70 -8.01
N GLU A 400 2.98 -22.70 -7.89
CA GLU A 400 2.40 -23.37 -9.05
C GLU A 400 1.52 -22.46 -9.91
N ILE A 401 0.73 -21.60 -9.29
CA ILE A 401 -0.27 -20.80 -10.00
C ILE A 401 0.15 -19.35 -10.27
N ASP A 402 1.25 -18.85 -9.69
CA ASP A 402 1.65 -17.45 -9.86
C ASP A 402 1.85 -17.12 -11.35
N PRO A 403 1.04 -16.21 -11.93
CA PRO A 403 1.18 -15.84 -13.33
C PRO A 403 2.57 -15.26 -13.66
N ALA A 404 3.20 -14.59 -12.68
CA ALA A 404 4.53 -14.02 -12.84
C ALA A 404 5.63 -15.07 -13.07
N LEU A 405 5.38 -16.31 -12.65
CA LEU A 405 6.30 -17.44 -12.83
C LEU A 405 5.94 -18.30 -14.05
N SER A 406 4.98 -17.88 -14.88
CA SER A 406 4.59 -18.64 -16.07
C SER A 406 5.77 -18.82 -17.02
N GLY A 407 5.98 -20.06 -17.47
CA GLY A 407 7.10 -20.43 -18.36
C GLY A 407 8.37 -20.85 -17.62
N LEU A 408 8.47 -20.70 -16.29
CA LEU A 408 9.60 -21.17 -15.50
C LEU A 408 9.38 -22.61 -15.01
N ASP A 409 10.48 -23.33 -14.75
CA ASP A 409 10.42 -24.65 -14.13
C ASP A 409 9.95 -24.53 -12.67
N ARG A 410 8.81 -25.13 -12.37
CA ARG A 410 8.16 -25.00 -11.05
C ARG A 410 8.95 -25.68 -9.93
N LEU A 411 9.57 -26.83 -10.22
CA LEU A 411 10.39 -27.53 -9.23
C LEU A 411 11.61 -26.69 -8.87
N TYR A 412 12.27 -26.11 -9.86
CA TYR A 412 13.38 -25.19 -9.65
C TYR A 412 12.96 -23.96 -8.83
N CYS A 413 11.79 -23.36 -9.14
CA CYS A 413 11.25 -22.24 -8.35
C CYS A 413 11.00 -22.64 -6.89
N GLN A 414 10.49 -23.84 -6.63
CA GLN A 414 10.28 -24.36 -5.26
C GLN A 414 11.60 -24.54 -4.50
N GLU A 415 12.60 -25.18 -5.11
CA GLU A 415 13.94 -25.36 -4.53
C GLU A 415 14.60 -24.02 -4.21
N LEU A 416 14.41 -23.04 -5.09
CA LEU A 416 14.96 -21.69 -4.92
C LEU A 416 14.28 -20.96 -3.76
N VAL A 417 12.95 -21.05 -3.67
CA VAL A 417 12.19 -20.44 -2.56
C VAL A 417 12.59 -21.08 -1.22
N ASP A 418 12.72 -22.40 -1.16
CA ASP A 418 13.14 -23.10 0.07
C ASP A 418 14.53 -22.61 0.53
N ARG A 419 15.49 -22.50 -0.40
CA ARG A 419 16.82 -21.95 -0.11
C ARG A 419 16.80 -20.50 0.37
N LEU A 420 15.93 -19.66 -0.20
CA LEU A 420 15.80 -18.26 0.21
C LEU A 420 15.05 -18.11 1.54
N ILE A 421 14.14 -19.01 1.89
CA ILE A 421 13.55 -19.09 3.23
C ILE A 421 14.64 -19.41 4.26
N GLU A 422 15.52 -20.36 3.97
CA GLU A 422 16.68 -20.68 4.83
C GLU A 422 17.64 -19.47 4.99
N LEU A 423 17.85 -18.68 3.93
CA LEU A 423 18.65 -17.44 3.99
C LEU A 423 18.06 -16.40 4.95
N HIS A 424 16.75 -16.43 5.15
CA HIS A 424 16.00 -15.48 5.96
C HIS A 424 15.33 -16.14 7.19
N ASP A 425 15.91 -17.21 7.72
CA ASP A 425 15.40 -17.96 8.88
C ASP A 425 15.28 -17.10 10.15
N ASP A 426 16.03 -16.00 10.21
CA ASP A 426 15.96 -15.00 11.29
C ASP A 426 14.67 -14.15 11.29
N VAL A 427 13.91 -14.12 10.18
CA VAL A 427 12.66 -13.35 10.04
C VAL A 427 11.50 -14.17 9.46
N ILE A 428 11.73 -15.32 8.84
CA ILE A 428 10.69 -16.23 8.36
C ILE A 428 10.69 -17.47 9.29
N THR A 429 9.92 -17.38 10.37
CA THR A 429 9.97 -18.39 11.44
C THR A 429 8.74 -19.30 11.50
N ARG A 430 7.70 -19.01 10.72
CA ARG A 430 6.41 -19.74 10.74
C ARG A 430 6.33 -20.91 9.75
N LEU A 431 7.27 -21.01 8.79
CA LEU A 431 7.32 -22.05 7.76
C LEU A 431 8.28 -23.18 8.11
#